data_84f25d283c5bdb8a7fa39f2e08d3ab66
#
_entry.id   84f25d283c5bdb8a7fa39f2e08d3ab66
#
_cell.length_a   1.000
_cell.length_b   1.000
_cell.length_c   1.000
_cell.angle_alpha   90.00
_cell.angle_beta   90.00
_cell.angle_gamma   90.00
#
_symmetry.space_group_name_H-M   'P 1'
#
loop_
_entity.id
_entity.type
_entity.pdbx_description
1 polymer ?
#
loop_
_entity_poly.entity_id
_entity_poly.type
_entity_poly.pdbx_seq_one_letter_code
_entity_poly.pdbx_strand_id
1 'polypeptide(L)'
;MAVTQLEITSRRSLANGRKFGDVGEYEEVVGILRFAVDPNHEANSRITDINLAPRNDAGLVEFAADVHVMRPVEASKGRRTIVYDVLNRGNKVMLGTFNSAGRVAVVAGEDPPAEVGNGFLMRHGYTAVWCGWSPDAPRLAGRMKLYAPDAIDRGMPITGRIFSQFQPMSRVRHLRLADRFHTPHAAADTLETNALLTVRDQPDLEPRLVPRNKWSFALEDHGVPVEDANFVYMADGFEPGKMYQLTYTSIGAPVVGLGYLAMRDAVSFLKYGGADDNNPTAGEIDRAIAFGVSQSARYLRHYLYMDLNLDEAGRDVFEGVFPHVGGGMRGEFNQRFGQPSKDLPSVIAQMFPFTAAASTDPVTEETGGGLDRLTERGSATRTFFSNTGAEYWRGDASLVHIDPSGRADVEDHPSTRVYHFSATMHGPGIWPPTDTQEIDGMRGQNLLNSVDYTPFMRALLVRLDEWIS
;
A
#
# COMPACT_ATOMS: atom_id res chain seq x y z
N MET A 1 14.14 -12.86 -16.24
CA MET A 1 12.89 -12.14 -15.90
C MET A 1 12.30 -12.82 -14.69
N ALA A 2 11.94 -12.09 -13.66
CA ALA A 2 11.45 -12.65 -12.39
C ALA A 2 10.06 -13.30 -12.48
N VAL A 3 9.19 -12.85 -13.41
CA VAL A 3 7.91 -13.51 -13.69
C VAL A 3 8.17 -14.79 -14.47
N THR A 4 7.70 -15.91 -13.93
CA THR A 4 7.85 -17.25 -14.53
C THR A 4 6.58 -17.72 -15.24
N GLN A 5 5.41 -17.22 -14.84
CA GLN A 5 4.13 -17.61 -15.43
C GLN A 5 3.05 -16.57 -15.13
N LEU A 6 2.19 -16.29 -16.11
CA LEU A 6 0.88 -15.69 -15.94
C LEU A 6 -0.19 -16.77 -16.11
N GLU A 7 -0.89 -17.10 -15.03
CA GLU A 7 -2.02 -18.02 -15.01
C GLU A 7 -3.30 -17.18 -15.15
N ILE A 8 -3.87 -17.12 -16.36
CA ILE A 8 -5.10 -16.35 -16.62
C ILE A 8 -6.31 -17.14 -16.11
N THR A 9 -7.04 -16.58 -15.17
CA THR A 9 -8.26 -17.17 -14.60
C THR A 9 -9.52 -16.64 -15.28
N SER A 10 -9.49 -15.42 -15.83
CA SER A 10 -10.58 -14.82 -16.57
C SER A 10 -10.07 -13.85 -17.63
N ARG A 11 -10.70 -13.88 -18.81
CA ARG A 11 -10.51 -12.88 -19.86
C ARG A 11 -11.87 -12.56 -20.46
N ARG A 12 -12.28 -11.31 -20.38
CA ARG A 12 -13.61 -10.89 -20.81
C ARG A 12 -13.61 -9.46 -21.32
N SER A 13 -14.64 -9.12 -22.11
CA SER A 13 -14.87 -7.75 -22.55
C SER A 13 -15.25 -6.86 -21.36
N LEU A 14 -14.60 -5.69 -21.23
CA LEU A 14 -14.87 -4.74 -20.18
C LEU A 14 -16.22 -4.03 -20.43
N ALA A 15 -17.02 -3.86 -19.37
CA ALA A 15 -18.29 -3.14 -19.40
C ALA A 15 -19.21 -3.59 -20.56
N ASN A 16 -19.30 -4.91 -20.82
CA ASN A 16 -20.12 -5.52 -21.86
C ASN A 16 -19.84 -4.98 -23.28
N GLY A 17 -18.58 -4.70 -23.61
CA GLY A 17 -18.18 -4.21 -24.93
C GLY A 17 -18.45 -2.73 -25.18
N ARG A 18 -18.60 -1.94 -24.10
CA ARG A 18 -18.72 -0.48 -24.20
C ARG A 18 -17.49 0.11 -24.89
N LYS A 19 -17.75 0.99 -25.86
CA LYS A 19 -16.71 1.77 -26.52
C LYS A 19 -16.38 3.05 -25.75
N PHE A 20 -15.09 3.36 -25.63
CA PHE A 20 -14.57 4.52 -24.92
C PHE A 20 -13.95 5.54 -25.90
N GLY A 21 -14.80 6.37 -26.50
CA GLY A 21 -14.38 7.34 -27.51
C GLY A 21 -13.69 6.67 -28.71
N ASP A 22 -12.65 7.29 -29.23
CA ASP A 22 -11.89 6.83 -30.39
C ASP A 22 -11.00 5.61 -30.07
N VAL A 23 -10.71 5.35 -28.80
CA VAL A 23 -9.92 4.18 -28.35
C VAL A 23 -10.68 2.87 -28.59
N GLY A 24 -12.01 2.88 -28.48
CA GLY A 24 -12.83 1.70 -28.71
C GLY A 24 -13.06 0.85 -27.47
N GLU A 25 -13.15 -0.46 -27.67
CA GLU A 25 -13.44 -1.43 -26.62
C GLU A 25 -12.20 -1.76 -25.79
N TYR A 26 -12.45 -2.22 -24.55
CA TYR A 26 -11.45 -2.71 -23.63
C TYR A 26 -11.76 -4.16 -23.25
N GLU A 27 -10.71 -4.89 -22.92
CA GLU A 27 -10.80 -6.17 -22.24
C GLU A 27 -10.18 -6.11 -20.85
N GLU A 28 -10.62 -7.00 -19.99
CA GLU A 28 -10.00 -7.24 -18.70
C GLU A 28 -9.45 -8.67 -18.65
N VAL A 29 -8.24 -8.78 -18.09
CA VAL A 29 -7.52 -10.03 -17.86
C VAL A 29 -7.24 -10.14 -16.37
N VAL A 30 -7.74 -11.20 -15.74
CA VAL A 30 -7.56 -11.49 -14.32
C VAL A 30 -6.77 -12.78 -14.19
N GLY A 31 -5.87 -12.85 -13.23
CA GLY A 31 -5.08 -14.06 -13.05
C GLY A 31 -4.16 -14.00 -11.84
N ILE A 32 -3.20 -14.91 -11.85
CA ILE A 32 -2.13 -15.01 -10.85
C ILE A 32 -0.80 -14.92 -11.58
N LEU A 33 0.05 -14.00 -11.15
CA LEU A 33 1.47 -13.98 -11.54
C LEU A 33 2.28 -14.84 -10.57
N ARG A 34 3.13 -15.70 -11.13
CA ARG A 34 4.13 -16.46 -10.38
C ARG A 34 5.50 -15.87 -10.62
N PHE A 35 6.25 -15.76 -9.56
CA PHE A 35 7.57 -15.14 -9.55
C PHE A 35 8.61 -16.12 -9.00
N ALA A 36 9.82 -16.04 -9.54
CA ALA A 36 11.01 -16.65 -8.97
C ALA A 36 12.17 -15.66 -9.10
N VAL A 37 12.69 -15.18 -7.98
CA VAL A 37 13.72 -14.14 -7.92
C VAL A 37 15.00 -14.64 -7.31
N ASP A 38 16.14 -14.16 -7.79
CA ASP A 38 17.44 -14.46 -7.16
C ASP A 38 17.61 -13.57 -5.91
N PRO A 39 17.65 -14.15 -4.70
CA PRO A 39 17.83 -13.37 -3.48
C PRO A 39 19.21 -12.71 -3.37
N ASN A 40 20.20 -13.14 -4.18
CA ASN A 40 21.53 -12.58 -4.20
C ASN A 40 21.71 -11.47 -5.27
N HIS A 41 20.72 -11.29 -6.16
CA HIS A 41 20.78 -10.24 -7.17
C HIS A 41 20.74 -8.86 -6.52
N GLU A 42 21.59 -7.92 -6.99
CA GLU A 42 21.70 -6.58 -6.41
C GLU A 42 20.36 -5.85 -6.33
N ALA A 43 19.53 -5.92 -7.38
CA ALA A 43 18.20 -5.31 -7.42
C ALA A 43 17.21 -5.85 -6.36
N ASN A 44 17.51 -6.99 -5.73
CA ASN A 44 16.68 -7.64 -4.71
C ASN A 44 17.30 -7.55 -3.31
N SER A 45 18.55 -7.12 -3.21
CA SER A 45 19.36 -7.15 -1.97
C SER A 45 18.78 -6.32 -0.81
N ARG A 46 17.93 -5.34 -1.11
CA ARG A 46 17.30 -4.46 -0.12
C ARG A 46 16.02 -5.03 0.49
N ILE A 47 15.58 -6.21 0.05
CA ILE A 47 14.39 -6.85 0.63
C ILE A 47 14.77 -7.57 1.91
N THR A 48 14.21 -7.10 3.01
CA THR A 48 14.44 -7.68 4.34
C THR A 48 14.04 -9.15 4.37
N ASP A 49 14.91 -9.97 4.91
CA ASP A 49 14.73 -11.43 5.08
C ASP A 49 14.58 -12.24 3.78
N ILE A 50 14.82 -11.67 2.60
CA ILE A 50 14.75 -12.43 1.35
C ILE A 50 15.71 -13.64 1.35
N ASN A 51 16.87 -13.50 2.00
CA ASN A 51 17.85 -14.58 2.13
C ASN A 51 17.42 -15.70 3.10
N LEU A 52 16.39 -15.45 3.91
CA LEU A 52 15.78 -16.42 4.83
C LEU A 52 14.53 -17.07 4.24
N ALA A 53 14.06 -16.62 3.08
CA ALA A 53 12.94 -17.25 2.39
C ALA A 53 13.33 -18.66 1.87
N PRO A 54 12.41 -19.63 1.85
CA PRO A 54 12.61 -20.89 1.18
C PRO A 54 13.00 -20.71 -0.28
N ARG A 55 13.90 -21.58 -0.76
CA ARG A 55 14.40 -21.57 -2.14
C ARG A 55 14.01 -22.83 -2.87
N ASN A 56 13.70 -22.71 -4.16
CA ASN A 56 13.54 -23.86 -5.04
C ASN A 56 14.88 -24.51 -5.42
N ASP A 57 14.85 -25.59 -6.21
CA ASP A 57 16.05 -26.34 -6.63
C ASP A 57 17.05 -25.48 -7.44
N ALA A 58 16.61 -24.38 -8.04
CA ALA A 58 17.47 -23.41 -8.72
C ALA A 58 18.03 -22.33 -7.79
N GLY A 59 17.73 -22.38 -6.50
CA GLY A 59 18.17 -21.39 -5.50
C GLY A 59 17.35 -20.08 -5.47
N LEU A 60 16.23 -20.03 -6.19
CA LEU A 60 15.37 -18.85 -6.31
C LEU A 60 14.27 -18.85 -5.26
N VAL A 61 13.85 -17.66 -4.83
CA VAL A 61 12.70 -17.45 -3.94
C VAL A 61 11.45 -17.36 -4.78
N GLU A 62 10.48 -18.24 -4.52
CA GLU A 62 9.20 -18.29 -5.22
C GLU A 62 8.08 -17.62 -4.41
N PHE A 63 7.23 -16.87 -5.11
CA PHE A 63 6.03 -16.27 -4.56
C PHE A 63 5.01 -16.04 -5.69
N ALA A 64 3.80 -15.62 -5.33
CA ALA A 64 2.75 -15.33 -6.30
C ALA A 64 1.94 -14.11 -5.87
N ALA A 65 1.23 -13.50 -6.83
CA ALA A 65 0.32 -12.39 -6.57
C ALA A 65 -0.87 -12.41 -7.52
N ASP A 66 -2.02 -11.97 -7.02
CA ASP A 66 -3.18 -11.70 -7.87
C ASP A 66 -2.84 -10.57 -8.84
N VAL A 67 -3.28 -10.66 -10.08
CA VAL A 67 -3.11 -9.62 -11.10
C VAL A 67 -4.41 -9.32 -11.84
N HIS A 68 -4.63 -8.05 -12.16
CA HIS A 68 -5.72 -7.60 -13.01
C HIS A 68 -5.21 -6.54 -13.98
N VAL A 69 -5.51 -6.71 -15.26
CA VAL A 69 -5.13 -5.80 -16.35
C VAL A 69 -6.38 -5.41 -17.12
N MET A 70 -6.58 -4.11 -17.35
CA MET A 70 -7.57 -3.59 -18.29
C MET A 70 -6.84 -2.86 -19.41
N ARG A 71 -7.05 -3.28 -20.65
CA ARG A 71 -6.32 -2.74 -21.80
C ARG A 71 -7.23 -2.50 -23.00
N PRO A 72 -6.85 -1.58 -23.91
CA PRO A 72 -7.51 -1.46 -25.21
C PRO A 72 -7.46 -2.79 -25.96
N VAL A 73 -8.58 -3.19 -26.60
CA VAL A 73 -8.60 -4.35 -27.50
C VAL A 73 -7.75 -4.07 -28.74
N GLU A 74 -7.83 -2.85 -29.27
CA GLU A 74 -7.03 -2.38 -30.39
C GLU A 74 -5.81 -1.61 -29.87
N ALA A 75 -4.68 -2.31 -29.74
CA ALA A 75 -3.44 -1.77 -29.15
C ALA A 75 -2.94 -0.47 -29.80
N SER A 76 -3.12 -0.34 -31.12
CA SER A 76 -2.71 0.86 -31.90
C SER A 76 -3.44 2.15 -31.49
N LYS A 77 -4.59 2.02 -30.82
CA LYS A 77 -5.37 3.14 -30.28
C LYS A 77 -5.09 3.43 -28.82
N GLY A 78 -4.30 2.56 -28.17
CA GLY A 78 -3.84 2.75 -26.81
C GLY A 78 -2.76 3.82 -26.69
N ARG A 79 -2.65 4.39 -25.49
CA ARG A 79 -1.63 5.40 -25.15
C ARG A 79 -0.22 4.81 -24.95
N ARG A 80 -0.11 3.47 -24.94
CA ARG A 80 1.13 2.73 -24.65
C ARG A 80 1.71 3.02 -23.25
N THR A 81 0.86 3.50 -22.35
CA THR A 81 1.21 3.84 -20.98
C THR A 81 0.37 3.04 -19.99
N ILE A 82 1.04 2.33 -19.08
CA ILE A 82 0.41 1.73 -17.91
C ILE A 82 0.17 2.80 -16.84
N VAL A 83 -1.04 2.79 -16.25
CA VAL A 83 -1.28 3.37 -14.93
C VAL A 83 -1.45 2.21 -13.95
N TYR A 84 -0.48 2.05 -13.08
CA TYR A 84 -0.47 1.00 -12.06
C TYR A 84 -1.03 1.55 -10.75
N ASP A 85 -2.10 0.95 -10.25
CA ASP A 85 -2.72 1.28 -8.97
C ASP A 85 -2.14 0.41 -7.85
N VAL A 86 -1.38 1.01 -6.97
CA VAL A 86 -0.93 0.34 -5.75
C VAL A 86 -2.13 0.16 -4.83
N LEU A 87 -2.59 -1.07 -4.71
CA LEU A 87 -3.77 -1.45 -3.95
C LEU A 87 -3.74 -0.90 -2.51
N ASN A 88 -4.81 -0.24 -2.08
CA ASN A 88 -4.95 0.20 -0.70
C ASN A 88 -5.59 -0.91 0.13
N ARG A 89 -4.80 -1.58 0.98
CA ARG A 89 -5.27 -2.73 1.78
C ARG A 89 -5.98 -3.81 0.96
N GLY A 90 -5.45 -4.08 -0.24
CA GLY A 90 -6.01 -5.02 -1.19
C GLY A 90 -7.15 -4.46 -2.06
N ASN A 91 -7.57 -3.20 -1.86
CA ASN A 91 -8.64 -2.56 -2.64
C ASN A 91 -8.08 -1.74 -3.80
N LYS A 92 -8.79 -1.74 -4.91
CA LYS A 92 -8.56 -0.88 -6.07
C LYS A 92 -9.09 0.52 -5.79
N VAL A 93 -8.29 1.58 -6.03
CA VAL A 93 -8.68 2.97 -5.75
C VAL A 93 -8.65 3.87 -6.99
N MET A 94 -7.90 3.49 -8.01
CA MET A 94 -7.64 4.29 -9.20
C MET A 94 -8.92 4.64 -9.98
N LEU A 95 -9.85 3.68 -10.15
CA LEU A 95 -11.09 3.91 -10.88
C LEU A 95 -12.00 4.90 -10.17
N GLY A 96 -12.05 4.87 -8.85
CA GLY A 96 -12.75 5.89 -8.05
C GLY A 96 -12.14 7.27 -8.28
N THR A 97 -10.81 7.38 -8.23
CA THR A 97 -10.09 8.65 -8.34
C THR A 97 -10.16 9.24 -9.74
N PHE A 98 -9.89 8.46 -10.78
CA PHE A 98 -9.78 9.00 -12.15
C PHE A 98 -11.05 8.84 -12.97
N ASN A 99 -11.83 7.79 -12.75
CA ASN A 99 -13.03 7.52 -13.53
C ASN A 99 -14.33 7.92 -12.82
N SER A 100 -14.26 8.44 -11.58
CA SER A 100 -15.45 8.65 -10.73
C SER A 100 -16.34 7.39 -10.64
N ALA A 101 -15.69 6.22 -10.62
CA ALA A 101 -16.39 4.95 -10.45
C ALA A 101 -16.95 4.84 -9.02
N GLY A 102 -18.16 4.31 -8.89
CA GLY A 102 -18.72 3.96 -7.59
C GLY A 102 -17.90 2.88 -6.89
N ARG A 103 -18.07 2.77 -5.57
CA ARG A 103 -17.53 1.63 -4.82
C ARG A 103 -18.38 0.40 -5.12
N VAL A 104 -17.78 -0.66 -5.62
CA VAL A 104 -18.47 -1.93 -5.79
C VAL A 104 -18.60 -2.58 -4.42
N ALA A 105 -19.81 -2.96 -4.04
CA ALA A 105 -20.04 -3.74 -2.83
C ALA A 105 -19.36 -5.11 -2.99
N VAL A 106 -18.51 -5.46 -2.04
CA VAL A 106 -17.85 -6.76 -2.00
C VAL A 106 -18.86 -7.77 -1.48
N VAL A 107 -19.32 -8.69 -2.32
CA VAL A 107 -20.16 -9.82 -1.93
C VAL A 107 -19.26 -11.05 -1.77
N ALA A 108 -19.35 -11.73 -0.63
CA ALA A 108 -18.53 -12.90 -0.36
C ALA A 108 -18.80 -14.00 -1.40
N GLY A 109 -17.73 -14.47 -2.07
CA GLY A 109 -17.78 -15.53 -3.07
C GLY A 109 -18.05 -15.08 -4.51
N GLU A 110 -18.24 -13.78 -4.76
CA GLU A 110 -18.39 -13.22 -6.10
C GLU A 110 -17.22 -12.27 -6.41
N ASP A 111 -16.72 -12.31 -7.65
CA ASP A 111 -15.81 -11.29 -8.18
C ASP A 111 -16.66 -10.28 -8.98
N PRO A 112 -17.02 -9.14 -8.36
CA PRO A 112 -17.95 -8.21 -9.01
C PRO A 112 -17.31 -7.63 -10.27
N PRO A 113 -18.11 -7.38 -11.34
CA PRO A 113 -17.60 -6.73 -12.52
C PRO A 113 -17.04 -5.35 -12.17
N ALA A 114 -15.94 -4.97 -12.82
CA ALA A 114 -15.31 -3.70 -12.56
C ALA A 114 -16.23 -2.54 -12.97
N GLU A 115 -16.52 -1.64 -12.04
CA GLU A 115 -17.18 -0.39 -12.37
C GLU A 115 -16.18 0.58 -13.02
N VAL A 116 -16.46 0.97 -14.25
CA VAL A 116 -15.57 1.85 -15.03
C VAL A 116 -15.95 3.33 -14.94
N GLY A 117 -17.03 3.65 -14.26
CA GLY A 117 -17.50 5.02 -14.07
C GLY A 117 -17.66 5.79 -15.39
N ASN A 118 -17.12 7.02 -15.43
CA ASN A 118 -17.14 7.83 -16.64
C ASN A 118 -16.12 7.37 -17.71
N GLY A 119 -15.21 6.43 -17.39
CA GLY A 119 -14.24 5.86 -18.32
C GLY A 119 -13.11 6.82 -18.73
N PHE A 120 -12.71 7.75 -17.88
CA PHE A 120 -11.63 8.71 -18.20
C PHE A 120 -10.34 8.01 -18.65
N LEU A 121 -9.82 7.04 -17.87
CA LEU A 121 -8.60 6.31 -18.22
C LEU A 121 -8.72 5.60 -19.57
N MET A 122 -9.89 4.99 -19.83
CA MET A 122 -10.15 4.26 -21.05
C MET A 122 -10.25 5.20 -22.27
N ARG A 123 -10.91 6.36 -22.13
CA ARG A 123 -10.98 7.36 -23.21
C ARG A 123 -9.61 7.97 -23.54
N HIS A 124 -8.69 7.95 -22.60
CA HIS A 124 -7.31 8.38 -22.81
C HIS A 124 -6.37 7.26 -23.26
N GLY A 125 -6.87 6.04 -23.43
CA GLY A 125 -6.11 4.90 -23.94
C GLY A 125 -5.12 4.29 -22.96
N TYR A 126 -5.22 4.57 -21.65
CA TYR A 126 -4.34 3.97 -20.65
C TYR A 126 -4.63 2.49 -20.44
N THR A 127 -3.59 1.71 -20.21
CA THR A 127 -3.69 0.37 -19.66
C THR A 127 -3.68 0.44 -18.14
N ALA A 128 -4.74 -0.01 -17.49
CA ALA A 128 -4.87 0.00 -16.03
C ALA A 128 -4.43 -1.34 -15.45
N VAL A 129 -3.54 -1.32 -14.45
CA VAL A 129 -2.93 -2.53 -13.89
C VAL A 129 -2.99 -2.52 -12.36
N TRP A 130 -3.27 -3.67 -11.79
CA TRP A 130 -3.20 -3.97 -10.36
C TRP A 130 -2.45 -5.28 -10.15
N CYS A 131 -1.60 -5.34 -9.13
CA CYS A 131 -0.98 -6.57 -8.66
C CYS A 131 -1.01 -6.60 -7.12
N GLY A 132 -1.28 -7.76 -6.55
CA GLY A 132 -1.26 -7.97 -5.10
C GLY A 132 0.13 -7.74 -4.54
N TRP A 133 0.25 -6.88 -3.52
CA TRP A 133 1.54 -6.57 -2.92
C TRP A 133 1.59 -6.79 -1.39
N SER A 134 0.43 -6.88 -0.74
CA SER A 134 0.31 -7.00 0.73
C SER A 134 -0.07 -8.42 1.12
N PRO A 135 0.78 -9.13 1.89
CA PRO A 135 0.48 -10.51 2.31
C PRO A 135 -0.60 -10.57 3.39
N ASP A 136 -0.80 -9.51 4.16
CA ASP A 136 -1.79 -9.43 5.24
C ASP A 136 -3.20 -9.06 4.76
N ALA A 137 -3.39 -8.75 3.46
CA ALA A 137 -4.71 -8.51 2.89
C ALA A 137 -5.61 -9.76 3.06
N PRO A 138 -6.86 -9.60 3.54
CA PRO A 138 -7.75 -10.73 3.73
C PRO A 138 -8.22 -11.30 2.38
N ARG A 139 -8.51 -12.60 2.35
CA ARG A 139 -9.14 -13.26 1.21
C ARG A 139 -10.63 -12.93 1.18
N LEU A 140 -10.96 -11.81 0.59
CA LEU A 140 -12.34 -11.35 0.37
C LEU A 140 -12.53 -11.05 -1.11
N ALA A 141 -13.75 -11.22 -1.61
CA ALA A 141 -14.10 -10.89 -2.99
C ALA A 141 -13.69 -9.44 -3.33
N GLY A 142 -13.15 -9.23 -4.51
CA GLY A 142 -12.67 -7.92 -4.99
C GLY A 142 -11.36 -7.41 -4.35
N ARG A 143 -10.77 -8.13 -3.39
CA ARG A 143 -9.46 -7.81 -2.84
C ARG A 143 -8.37 -8.69 -3.42
N MET A 144 -7.24 -8.08 -3.65
CA MET A 144 -6.06 -8.73 -4.23
C MET A 144 -4.92 -8.76 -3.21
N LYS A 145 -4.15 -9.84 -3.21
CA LYS A 145 -3.09 -10.05 -2.22
C LYS A 145 -1.82 -10.65 -2.82
N LEU A 146 -0.75 -10.56 -2.03
CA LEU A 146 0.51 -11.26 -2.23
C LEU A 146 0.47 -12.61 -1.48
N TYR A 147 1.02 -13.63 -2.09
CA TYR A 147 1.28 -14.95 -1.49
C TYR A 147 2.78 -15.11 -1.25
N ALA A 148 3.25 -14.45 -0.19
CA ALA A 148 4.66 -14.46 0.21
C ALA A 148 4.97 -15.69 1.06
N PRO A 149 6.16 -16.30 0.92
CA PRO A 149 6.65 -17.30 1.86
C PRO A 149 7.03 -16.64 3.20
N ASP A 150 6.99 -17.43 4.27
CA ASP A 150 7.59 -17.05 5.54
C ASP A 150 9.11 -17.19 5.50
N ALA A 151 9.79 -16.25 6.14
CA ALA A 151 11.21 -16.39 6.44
C ALA A 151 11.44 -17.50 7.47
N ILE A 152 12.49 -18.31 7.28
CA ILE A 152 12.82 -19.48 8.10
C ILE A 152 14.27 -19.34 8.58
N ASP A 153 14.51 -19.50 9.87
CA ASP A 153 15.87 -19.57 10.43
C ASP A 153 16.18 -21.01 10.86
N ARG A 154 17.23 -21.60 10.28
CA ARG A 154 17.69 -22.98 10.56
C ARG A 154 16.56 -24.03 10.48
N GLY A 155 15.67 -23.88 9.53
CA GLY A 155 14.55 -24.78 9.29
C GLY A 155 13.34 -24.58 10.23
N MET A 156 13.36 -23.54 11.06
CA MET A 156 12.27 -23.22 12.00
C MET A 156 11.61 -21.87 11.67
N PRO A 157 10.29 -21.74 11.88
CA PRO A 157 9.64 -20.45 11.79
C PRO A 157 10.29 -19.43 12.74
N ILE A 158 10.44 -18.20 12.26
CA ILE A 158 11.02 -17.12 13.08
C ILE A 158 10.02 -16.68 14.14
N THR A 159 10.51 -16.51 15.36
CA THR A 159 9.77 -15.88 16.46
C THR A 159 10.39 -14.53 16.80
N GLY A 160 9.58 -13.59 17.27
CA GLY A 160 10.08 -12.28 17.68
C GLY A 160 9.05 -11.50 18.49
N ARG A 161 9.57 -10.59 19.32
CA ARG A 161 8.71 -9.67 20.05
C ARG A 161 8.25 -8.56 19.14
N ILE A 162 6.94 -8.36 19.13
CA ILE A 162 6.28 -7.30 18.35
C ILE A 162 5.31 -6.53 19.24
N PHE A 163 4.82 -5.40 18.75
CA PHE A 163 3.73 -4.70 19.42
C PHE A 163 2.59 -4.40 18.44
N SER A 164 1.37 -4.41 18.96
CA SER A 164 0.17 -3.93 18.30
C SER A 164 -0.43 -2.79 19.08
N GLN A 165 -0.91 -1.76 18.39
CA GLN A 165 -1.54 -0.60 18.99
C GLN A 165 -3.00 -0.53 18.56
N PHE A 166 -3.87 -0.19 19.51
CA PHE A 166 -5.31 -0.11 19.30
C PHE A 166 -5.87 1.17 19.91
N GLN A 167 -6.80 1.78 19.20
CA GLN A 167 -7.59 2.91 19.70
C GLN A 167 -9.06 2.66 19.32
N PRO A 168 -9.81 1.93 20.16
CA PRO A 168 -11.20 1.58 19.86
C PRO A 168 -12.09 2.83 19.86
N MET A 169 -13.03 2.90 18.91
CA MET A 169 -14.01 4.00 18.80
C MET A 169 -15.27 3.74 19.67
N SER A 170 -15.47 2.49 20.09
CA SER A 170 -16.55 2.08 20.97
C SER A 170 -16.03 1.09 22.00
N ARG A 171 -16.78 0.87 23.09
CA ARG A 171 -16.40 -0.15 24.07
C ARG A 171 -16.58 -1.55 23.46
N VAL A 172 -15.48 -2.28 23.38
CA VAL A 172 -15.43 -3.66 22.87
C VAL A 172 -14.68 -4.54 23.87
N ARG A 173 -14.96 -5.85 23.89
CA ARG A 173 -14.28 -6.78 24.80
C ARG A 173 -13.13 -7.53 24.16
N HIS A 174 -13.07 -7.59 22.84
CA HIS A 174 -11.93 -8.18 22.13
C HIS A 174 -11.51 -7.30 20.96
N LEU A 175 -10.23 -7.37 20.62
CA LEU A 175 -9.62 -6.69 19.49
C LEU A 175 -8.74 -7.68 18.72
N ARG A 176 -8.82 -7.63 17.39
CA ARG A 176 -7.93 -8.40 16.52
C ARG A 176 -6.51 -7.83 16.60
N LEU A 177 -5.49 -8.71 16.61
CA LEU A 177 -4.07 -8.31 16.61
C LEU A 177 -3.61 -7.79 15.23
N ALA A 178 -4.49 -7.16 14.51
CA ALA A 178 -4.26 -6.53 13.21
C ALA A 178 -5.16 -5.33 13.06
N ASP A 179 -4.84 -4.46 12.09
CA ASP A 179 -5.75 -3.39 11.71
C ASP A 179 -6.94 -3.95 10.92
N ARG A 180 -8.13 -3.52 11.26
CA ARG A 180 -9.40 -3.88 10.59
C ARG A 180 -9.58 -5.40 10.50
N PHE A 181 -9.71 -5.95 9.28
CA PHE A 181 -9.95 -7.39 9.03
C PHE A 181 -8.71 -8.10 8.46
N HIS A 182 -7.52 -7.49 8.58
CA HIS A 182 -6.30 -8.04 8.01
C HIS A 182 -5.79 -9.25 8.79
N THR A 183 -4.89 -10.00 8.18
CA THR A 183 -4.27 -11.16 8.80
C THR A 183 -3.32 -10.68 9.91
N PRO A 184 -3.53 -11.10 11.17
CA PRO A 184 -2.65 -10.71 12.26
C PRO A 184 -1.34 -11.51 12.27
N HIS A 185 -0.36 -10.99 12.97
CA HIS A 185 0.72 -11.79 13.50
C HIS A 185 0.24 -12.46 14.79
N ALA A 186 -0.02 -13.77 14.71
CA ALA A 186 -0.56 -14.54 15.83
C ALA A 186 0.42 -14.58 17.02
N ALA A 187 -0.10 -14.62 18.24
CA ALA A 187 0.71 -14.90 19.42
C ALA A 187 1.30 -16.31 19.33
N ALA A 188 2.62 -16.44 19.56
CA ALA A 188 3.30 -17.74 19.55
C ALA A 188 2.85 -18.64 20.71
N ASP A 189 2.50 -18.03 21.83
CA ASP A 189 1.99 -18.70 23.04
C ASP A 189 0.92 -17.81 23.69
N THR A 190 -0.31 -18.28 23.76
CA THR A 190 -1.44 -17.58 24.37
C THR A 190 -1.31 -17.46 25.90
N LEU A 191 -0.46 -18.28 26.49
CA LEU A 191 -0.15 -18.29 27.93
C LEU A 191 1.10 -17.50 28.27
N GLU A 192 1.75 -16.82 27.28
CA GLU A 192 2.95 -16.04 27.49
C GLU A 192 2.82 -15.08 28.68
N THR A 193 3.65 -15.27 29.70
CA THR A 193 3.63 -14.45 30.92
C THR A 193 4.33 -13.10 30.76
N ASN A 194 5.23 -12.98 29.77
CA ASN A 194 5.99 -11.76 29.47
C ASN A 194 5.27 -10.84 28.50
N ALA A 195 4.07 -11.23 28.02
CA ALA A 195 3.27 -10.34 27.21
C ALA A 195 2.74 -9.18 28.08
N LEU A 196 2.78 -7.95 27.53
CA LEU A 196 2.46 -6.72 28.26
C LEU A 196 1.36 -5.96 27.52
N LEU A 197 0.27 -5.67 28.22
CA LEU A 197 -0.76 -4.75 27.76
C LEU A 197 -0.68 -3.45 28.56
N THR A 198 -0.54 -2.32 27.87
CA THR A 198 -0.57 -0.99 28.47
C THR A 198 -1.70 -0.14 27.91
N VAL A 199 -2.11 0.88 28.67
CA VAL A 199 -3.13 1.84 28.28
C VAL A 199 -2.71 3.25 28.65
N ARG A 200 -3.02 4.22 27.77
CA ARG A 200 -2.84 5.65 28.02
C ARG A 200 -3.99 6.45 27.41
N ASP A 201 -4.22 7.63 27.94
CA ASP A 201 -5.30 8.51 27.47
C ASP A 201 -4.87 9.38 26.27
N GLN A 202 -3.58 9.70 26.16
CA GLN A 202 -2.98 10.46 25.05
C GLN A 202 -1.59 9.90 24.72
N PRO A 203 -1.09 10.10 23.48
CA PRO A 203 0.18 9.55 23.01
C PRO A 203 1.41 9.96 23.83
N ASP A 204 1.39 11.16 24.40
CA ASP A 204 2.46 11.79 25.18
C ASP A 204 2.42 11.47 26.70
N LEU A 205 1.35 10.81 27.16
CA LEU A 205 1.24 10.40 28.56
C LEU A 205 1.92 9.06 28.82
N GLU A 206 2.43 8.90 30.05
CA GLU A 206 3.01 7.64 30.50
C GLU A 206 2.01 6.49 30.44
N PRO A 207 2.37 5.35 29.84
CA PRO A 207 1.49 4.19 29.75
C PRO A 207 1.32 3.51 31.11
N ARG A 208 0.11 3.16 31.46
CA ARG A 208 -0.21 2.35 32.64
C ARG A 208 -0.31 0.88 32.25
N LEU A 209 0.34 0.01 33.02
CA LEU A 209 0.26 -1.43 32.83
C LEU A 209 -1.15 -1.95 33.20
N VAL A 210 -1.76 -2.73 32.30
CA VAL A 210 -2.97 -3.53 32.60
C VAL A 210 -2.51 -4.86 33.19
N PRO A 211 -2.95 -5.23 34.43
CA PRO A 211 -2.54 -6.48 35.06
C PRO A 211 -2.83 -7.70 34.20
N ARG A 212 -1.89 -8.66 34.14
CA ARG A 212 -1.98 -9.84 33.25
C ARG A 212 -3.24 -10.66 33.44
N ASN A 213 -3.78 -10.72 34.66
CA ASN A 213 -5.02 -11.43 34.99
C ASN A 213 -6.30 -10.71 34.56
N LYS A 214 -6.20 -9.52 33.95
CA LYS A 214 -7.33 -8.73 33.44
C LYS A 214 -7.58 -8.94 31.96
N TRP A 215 -6.69 -9.58 31.27
CA TRP A 215 -6.76 -9.79 29.84
C TRP A 215 -6.17 -11.16 29.43
N SER A 216 -6.54 -11.64 28.25
CA SER A 216 -6.04 -12.90 27.68
C SER A 216 -5.97 -12.82 26.16
N PHE A 217 -5.25 -13.74 25.53
CA PHE A 217 -5.38 -13.98 24.08
C PHE A 217 -6.64 -14.80 23.84
N ALA A 218 -7.71 -14.12 23.45
CA ALA A 218 -9.02 -14.73 23.25
C ALA A 218 -9.93 -13.86 22.38
N LEU A 219 -10.90 -14.51 21.75
CA LEU A 219 -12.05 -13.93 21.08
C LEU A 219 -13.28 -14.12 21.95
N GLU A 220 -14.15 -13.13 22.08
CA GLU A 220 -15.45 -13.33 22.70
C GLU A 220 -16.42 -14.00 21.70
N ASP A 221 -16.88 -15.19 22.01
CA ASP A 221 -17.90 -15.89 21.25
C ASP A 221 -19.13 -16.10 22.16
N HIS A 222 -20.29 -15.58 21.73
CA HIS A 222 -21.55 -15.65 22.50
C HIS A 222 -21.43 -15.24 23.99
N GLY A 223 -20.60 -14.23 24.28
CA GLY A 223 -20.38 -13.70 25.62
C GLY A 223 -19.36 -14.48 26.47
N VAL A 224 -18.71 -15.49 25.88
CA VAL A 224 -17.67 -16.30 26.54
C VAL A 224 -16.33 -16.08 25.85
N PRO A 225 -15.22 -15.85 26.58
CA PRO A 225 -13.90 -15.81 26.00
C PRO A 225 -13.46 -17.22 25.57
N VAL A 226 -13.12 -17.33 24.27
CA VAL A 226 -12.53 -18.53 23.66
C VAL A 226 -11.10 -18.21 23.30
N GLU A 227 -10.17 -19.07 23.71
CA GLU A 227 -8.74 -18.88 23.40
C GLU A 227 -8.50 -18.75 21.90
N ASP A 228 -7.81 -17.66 21.49
CA ASP A 228 -7.46 -17.38 20.11
C ASP A 228 -6.20 -16.52 20.04
N ALA A 229 -5.17 -17.03 19.37
CA ALA A 229 -3.87 -16.37 19.21
C ALA A 229 -3.93 -15.08 18.37
N ASN A 230 -5.03 -14.82 17.68
CA ASN A 230 -5.21 -13.64 16.80
C ASN A 230 -5.96 -12.49 17.47
N PHE A 231 -6.37 -12.65 18.72
CA PHE A 231 -7.16 -11.64 19.42
C PHE A 231 -6.64 -11.40 20.83
N VAL A 232 -6.92 -10.20 21.34
CA VAL A 232 -6.78 -9.87 22.74
C VAL A 232 -8.16 -9.56 23.32
N TYR A 233 -8.46 -10.14 24.48
CA TYR A 233 -9.72 -10.00 25.20
C TYR A 233 -9.50 -9.35 26.57
N MET A 234 -10.44 -8.52 26.99
CA MET A 234 -10.49 -7.90 28.31
C MET A 234 -11.93 -7.91 28.82
N ALA A 235 -12.20 -8.58 29.96
CA ALA A 235 -13.54 -8.74 30.50
C ALA A 235 -14.24 -7.40 30.80
N ASP A 236 -13.48 -6.42 31.32
CA ASP A 236 -13.96 -5.07 31.63
C ASP A 236 -14.16 -4.22 30.34
N GLY A 237 -13.72 -4.72 29.19
CA GLY A 237 -13.78 -4.07 27.88
C GLY A 237 -12.70 -2.99 27.68
N PHE A 238 -12.32 -2.82 26.43
CA PHE A 238 -11.46 -1.72 25.98
C PHE A 238 -12.27 -0.44 25.92
N GLU A 239 -11.77 0.63 26.51
CA GLU A 239 -12.49 1.91 26.58
C GLU A 239 -12.28 2.72 25.28
N PRO A 240 -13.35 3.37 24.75
CA PRO A 240 -13.24 4.18 23.55
C PRO A 240 -12.30 5.37 23.76
N GLY A 241 -11.54 5.70 22.70
CA GLY A 241 -10.61 6.82 22.66
C GLY A 241 -9.28 6.59 23.36
N LYS A 242 -9.17 5.58 24.24
CA LYS A 242 -7.90 5.25 24.89
C LYS A 242 -6.97 4.48 23.94
N MET A 243 -5.68 4.71 24.09
CA MET A 243 -4.64 4.04 23.33
C MET A 243 -4.10 2.85 24.12
N TYR A 244 -4.27 1.67 23.58
CA TYR A 244 -3.76 0.41 24.12
C TYR A 244 -2.54 -0.04 23.30
N GLN A 245 -1.51 -0.56 23.96
CA GLN A 245 -0.37 -1.21 23.31
C GLN A 245 -0.18 -2.60 23.92
N LEU A 246 -0.20 -3.62 23.07
CA LEU A 246 0.10 -5.00 23.42
C LEU A 246 1.47 -5.38 22.84
N THR A 247 2.41 -5.76 23.72
CA THR A 247 3.71 -6.31 23.32
C THR A 247 3.72 -7.80 23.63
N TYR A 248 4.01 -8.64 22.64
CA TYR A 248 3.96 -10.09 22.74
C TYR A 248 4.94 -10.74 21.77
N THR A 249 5.17 -12.05 21.93
CA THR A 249 5.96 -12.86 21.00
C THR A 249 5.07 -13.42 19.91
N SER A 250 5.42 -13.17 18.64
CA SER A 250 4.75 -13.76 17.49
C SER A 250 5.62 -14.82 16.81
N ILE A 251 5.00 -15.64 15.96
CA ILE A 251 5.63 -16.70 15.17
C ILE A 251 5.16 -16.63 13.71
N GLY A 252 6.06 -16.92 12.77
CA GLY A 252 5.81 -16.78 11.35
C GLY A 252 6.04 -15.35 10.87
N ALA A 253 6.95 -15.17 9.93
CA ALA A 253 7.36 -13.87 9.43
C ALA A 253 7.30 -13.85 7.90
N PRO A 254 6.16 -13.53 7.28
CA PRO A 254 6.09 -13.37 5.83
C PRO A 254 7.14 -12.37 5.34
N VAL A 255 7.81 -12.67 4.23
CA VAL A 255 8.76 -11.74 3.60
C VAL A 255 7.96 -10.64 2.91
N VAL A 256 7.55 -9.64 3.69
CA VAL A 256 6.63 -8.55 3.27
C VAL A 256 7.19 -7.77 2.09
N GLY A 257 8.50 -7.52 2.08
CA GLY A 257 9.17 -6.76 1.03
C GLY A 257 9.07 -7.37 -0.37
N LEU A 258 8.70 -8.65 -0.52
CA LEU A 258 8.41 -9.26 -1.82
C LEU A 258 7.26 -8.56 -2.55
N GLY A 259 6.42 -7.81 -1.84
CA GLY A 259 5.41 -6.96 -2.46
C GLY A 259 5.98 -5.90 -3.40
N TYR A 260 7.15 -5.35 -3.08
CA TYR A 260 7.87 -4.42 -3.95
C TYR A 260 8.36 -5.09 -5.23
N LEU A 261 8.87 -6.32 -5.12
CA LEU A 261 9.29 -7.10 -6.29
C LEU A 261 8.09 -7.52 -7.13
N ALA A 262 6.95 -7.89 -6.51
CA ALA A 262 5.71 -8.17 -7.22
C ALA A 262 5.25 -6.99 -8.08
N MET A 263 5.24 -5.77 -7.51
CA MET A 263 4.89 -4.55 -8.24
C MET A 263 5.86 -4.27 -9.39
N ARG A 264 7.17 -4.26 -9.09
CA ARG A 264 8.24 -4.00 -10.06
C ARG A 264 8.20 -4.98 -11.21
N ASP A 265 8.23 -6.27 -10.88
CA ASP A 265 8.43 -7.33 -11.87
C ASP A 265 7.15 -7.63 -12.66
N ALA A 266 5.96 -7.39 -12.09
CA ALA A 266 4.71 -7.43 -12.86
C ALA A 266 4.69 -6.39 -13.98
N VAL A 267 5.09 -5.15 -13.68
CA VAL A 267 5.13 -4.09 -14.70
C VAL A 267 6.30 -4.29 -15.67
N SER A 268 7.46 -4.73 -15.21
CA SER A 268 8.57 -5.12 -16.09
C SER A 268 8.15 -6.23 -17.07
N PHE A 269 7.41 -7.24 -16.59
CA PHE A 269 6.86 -8.30 -17.44
C PHE A 269 5.88 -7.74 -18.48
N LEU A 270 4.94 -6.90 -18.08
CA LEU A 270 3.97 -6.30 -18.99
C LEU A 270 4.60 -5.38 -20.05
N LYS A 271 5.71 -4.71 -19.73
CA LYS A 271 6.46 -3.87 -20.66
C LYS A 271 7.35 -4.67 -21.62
N TYR A 272 8.02 -5.69 -21.12
CA TYR A 272 9.15 -6.32 -21.82
C TYR A 272 9.00 -7.82 -22.06
N GLY A 273 8.01 -8.48 -21.47
CA GLY A 273 7.72 -9.90 -21.69
C GLY A 273 7.17 -10.16 -23.09
N GLY A 274 7.48 -11.33 -23.64
CA GLY A 274 7.02 -11.75 -24.96
C GLY A 274 5.56 -12.23 -24.97
N ALA A 275 5.01 -12.37 -26.16
CA ALA A 275 3.67 -12.96 -26.36
C ALA A 275 3.68 -14.47 -25.98
N ASP A 276 4.80 -15.16 -26.19
CA ASP A 276 4.96 -16.58 -25.84
C ASP A 276 4.91 -16.83 -24.32
N ASP A 277 5.14 -15.77 -23.52
CA ASP A 277 5.01 -15.79 -22.05
C ASP A 277 3.57 -15.54 -21.57
N ASN A 278 2.57 -15.52 -22.46
CA ASN A 278 1.20 -15.11 -22.21
C ASN A 278 1.04 -13.64 -21.74
N ASN A 279 2.02 -12.78 -22.04
CA ASN A 279 1.92 -11.36 -21.73
C ASN A 279 0.79 -10.70 -22.55
N PRO A 280 -0.29 -10.21 -21.91
CA PRO A 280 -1.43 -9.63 -22.64
C PRO A 280 -1.10 -8.28 -23.29
N THR A 281 0.04 -7.66 -22.95
CA THR A 281 0.46 -6.34 -23.44
C THR A 281 1.78 -6.38 -24.20
N ALA A 282 2.19 -7.56 -24.70
CA ALA A 282 3.47 -7.76 -25.36
C ALA A 282 3.68 -6.78 -26.53
N GLY A 283 4.74 -5.95 -26.45
CA GLY A 283 5.07 -4.94 -27.45
C GLY A 283 4.14 -3.72 -27.49
N GLU A 284 3.23 -3.58 -26.53
CA GLU A 284 2.22 -2.51 -26.52
C GLU A 284 2.51 -1.37 -25.54
N ILE A 285 3.48 -1.53 -24.64
CA ILE A 285 3.75 -0.58 -23.54
C ILE A 285 5.14 0.02 -23.67
N ASP A 286 5.20 1.34 -23.61
CA ASP A 286 6.45 2.10 -23.59
C ASP A 286 6.77 2.63 -22.19
N ARG A 287 5.75 3.05 -21.42
CA ARG A 287 5.88 3.74 -20.13
C ARG A 287 4.93 3.21 -19.07
N ALA A 288 5.29 3.47 -17.82
CA ALA A 288 4.44 3.14 -16.68
C ALA A 288 4.45 4.27 -15.64
N ILE A 289 3.28 4.55 -15.07
CA ILE A 289 3.06 5.47 -13.95
C ILE A 289 2.51 4.66 -12.78
N ALA A 290 3.21 4.68 -11.64
CA ALA A 290 2.69 4.12 -10.39
C ALA A 290 1.87 5.17 -9.65
N PHE A 291 0.65 4.84 -9.28
CA PHE A 291 -0.25 5.67 -8.50
C PHE A 291 -0.61 5.00 -7.18
N GLY A 292 -0.66 5.76 -6.09
CA GLY A 292 -1.05 5.23 -4.79
C GLY A 292 -1.65 6.29 -3.88
N VAL A 293 -2.64 5.90 -3.08
CA VAL A 293 -3.39 6.80 -2.19
C VAL A 293 -3.15 6.41 -0.73
N SER A 294 -2.84 7.37 0.15
CA SER A 294 -2.73 7.15 1.60
C SER A 294 -1.66 6.11 1.94
N GLN A 295 -2.02 4.95 2.48
CA GLN A 295 -1.11 3.82 2.72
C GLN A 295 -0.26 3.49 1.48
N SER A 296 -0.89 3.42 0.31
CA SER A 296 -0.22 3.10 -0.95
C SER A 296 0.71 4.22 -1.42
N ALA A 297 0.43 5.47 -1.07
CA ALA A 297 1.35 6.59 -1.29
C ALA A 297 2.58 6.48 -0.39
N ARG A 298 2.40 6.08 0.88
CA ARG A 298 3.52 5.78 1.80
C ARG A 298 4.38 4.63 1.29
N TYR A 299 3.75 3.60 0.72
CA TYR A 299 4.43 2.49 0.06
C TYR A 299 5.28 2.96 -1.12
N LEU A 300 4.74 3.81 -2.01
CA LEU A 300 5.49 4.39 -3.13
C LEU A 300 6.65 5.28 -2.66
N ARG A 301 6.46 6.08 -1.60
CA ARG A 301 7.57 6.85 -1.00
C ARG A 301 8.69 5.94 -0.49
N HIS A 302 8.35 4.83 0.14
CA HIS A 302 9.33 3.86 0.62
C HIS A 302 10.01 3.11 -0.54
N TYR A 303 9.26 2.77 -1.59
CA TYR A 303 9.78 2.18 -2.84
C TYR A 303 10.85 3.07 -3.49
N LEU A 304 10.58 4.37 -3.62
CA LEU A 304 11.53 5.35 -4.15
C LEU A 304 12.76 5.49 -3.23
N TYR A 305 12.54 5.63 -1.92
CA TYR A 305 13.63 5.74 -0.94
C TYR A 305 14.59 4.55 -0.99
N MET A 306 14.06 3.35 -1.20
CA MET A 306 14.86 2.14 -1.30
C MET A 306 15.48 1.92 -2.70
N ASP A 307 15.17 2.76 -3.68
CA ASP A 307 15.58 2.60 -5.08
C ASP A 307 15.26 1.20 -5.62
N LEU A 308 13.99 0.79 -5.50
CA LEU A 308 13.53 -0.51 -5.99
C LEU A 308 12.96 -0.44 -7.42
N ASN A 309 13.08 0.71 -8.09
CA ASN A 309 12.57 0.92 -9.44
C ASN A 309 13.43 0.28 -10.55
N LEU A 310 14.51 -0.40 -10.18
CA LEU A 310 15.39 -1.09 -11.11
C LEU A 310 15.05 -2.58 -11.16
N ASP A 311 14.72 -3.11 -12.35
CA ASP A 311 14.52 -4.54 -12.52
C ASP A 311 15.86 -5.31 -12.60
N GLU A 312 15.81 -6.64 -12.59
CA GLU A 312 17.00 -7.50 -12.69
C GLU A 312 17.77 -7.34 -14.02
N ALA A 313 17.18 -6.71 -15.03
CA ALA A 313 17.85 -6.39 -16.31
C ALA A 313 18.44 -4.96 -16.31
N GLY A 314 18.42 -4.26 -15.20
CA GLY A 314 18.98 -2.91 -15.06
C GLY A 314 18.14 -1.81 -15.70
N ARG A 315 16.80 -2.00 -15.83
CA ARG A 315 15.90 -1.02 -16.46
C ARG A 315 15.00 -0.37 -15.41
N ASP A 316 14.82 0.94 -15.50
CA ASP A 316 13.77 1.61 -14.75
C ASP A 316 12.39 1.10 -15.19
N VAL A 317 11.57 0.71 -14.21
CA VAL A 317 10.25 0.12 -14.49
C VAL A 317 9.18 1.20 -14.62
N PHE A 318 9.18 2.17 -13.70
CA PHE A 318 8.25 3.29 -13.71
C PHE A 318 8.97 4.57 -14.11
N GLU A 319 8.53 5.22 -15.17
CA GLU A 319 8.97 6.54 -15.58
C GLU A 319 8.31 7.63 -14.74
N GLY A 320 7.09 7.37 -14.23
CA GLY A 320 6.35 8.29 -13.38
C GLY A 320 5.86 7.64 -12.08
N VAL A 321 5.87 8.40 -10.97
CA VAL A 321 5.35 7.94 -9.67
C VAL A 321 4.49 9.04 -9.07
N PHE A 322 3.27 8.69 -8.63
CA PHE A 322 2.29 9.64 -8.14
C PHE A 322 1.73 9.24 -6.76
N PRO A 323 2.46 9.50 -5.66
CA PRO A 323 1.98 9.33 -4.30
C PRO A 323 1.00 10.45 -3.93
N HIS A 324 -0.25 10.09 -3.60
CA HIS A 324 -1.29 11.01 -3.18
C HIS A 324 -1.65 10.81 -1.69
N VAL A 325 -1.69 11.88 -0.91
CA VAL A 325 -2.04 11.95 0.53
C VAL A 325 -1.24 11.00 1.43
N GLY A 326 0.05 10.82 1.10
CA GLY A 326 1.00 10.05 1.91
C GLY A 326 1.66 10.86 3.02
N GLY A 327 1.62 12.19 2.93
CA GLY A 327 2.38 13.07 3.80
C GLY A 327 3.88 12.78 3.77
N GLY A 328 4.58 13.06 4.87
CA GLY A 328 6.00 12.70 5.08
C GLY A 328 6.24 11.27 5.54
N MET A 329 5.21 10.44 5.63
CA MET A 329 5.28 9.11 6.22
C MET A 329 5.73 8.02 5.25
N ARG A 330 6.28 6.96 5.84
CA ARG A 330 6.46 5.63 5.24
C ARG A 330 5.68 4.60 6.05
N GLY A 331 6.00 3.30 6.01
CA GLY A 331 5.25 2.29 6.74
C GLY A 331 6.00 0.96 6.86
N GLU A 332 5.36 -0.03 7.46
CA GLU A 332 5.91 -1.36 7.73
C GLU A 332 5.87 -2.25 6.48
N PHE A 333 6.49 -1.81 5.38
CA PHE A 333 6.39 -2.47 4.08
C PHE A 333 7.59 -3.36 3.73
N ASN A 334 8.68 -3.27 4.50
CA ASN A 334 9.90 -4.04 4.26
C ASN A 334 10.64 -4.29 5.57
N GLN A 335 9.96 -4.92 6.51
CA GLN A 335 10.54 -5.29 7.80
C GLN A 335 9.99 -6.61 8.27
N ARG A 336 10.76 -7.32 9.11
CA ARG A 336 10.32 -8.54 9.77
C ARG A 336 9.11 -8.26 10.66
N PHE A 337 8.09 -9.10 10.60
CA PHE A 337 6.80 -8.91 11.24
C PHE A 337 6.10 -7.59 10.84
N GLY A 338 6.43 -7.04 9.67
CA GLY A 338 5.72 -5.89 9.14
C GLY A 338 4.24 -6.17 8.92
N GLN A 339 3.41 -5.20 9.23
CA GLN A 339 1.96 -5.23 9.01
C GLN A 339 1.57 -4.11 8.04
N PRO A 340 1.68 -4.35 6.70
CA PRO A 340 1.51 -3.30 5.70
C PRO A 340 0.18 -2.57 5.76
N SER A 341 -0.89 -3.27 6.15
CA SER A 341 -2.24 -2.70 6.26
C SER A 341 -2.43 -1.75 7.43
N LYS A 342 -1.51 -1.75 8.39
CA LYS A 342 -1.63 -1.00 9.64
C LYS A 342 -1.76 0.51 9.41
N ASP A 343 -2.75 1.13 10.04
CA ASP A 343 -2.77 2.57 10.19
C ASP A 343 -1.74 2.95 11.26
N LEU A 344 -0.70 3.63 10.81
CA LEU A 344 0.33 4.08 11.74
C LEU A 344 -0.21 5.28 12.50
N PRO A 345 -0.13 5.28 13.84
CA PRO A 345 -0.35 6.49 14.62
C PRO A 345 0.61 7.56 14.13
N SER A 346 0.14 8.78 13.99
CA SER A 346 0.91 9.91 13.46
C SER A 346 2.27 10.14 14.13
N VAL A 347 2.47 9.61 15.33
CA VAL A 347 3.69 9.76 16.14
C VAL A 347 4.80 8.78 15.76
N ILE A 348 4.51 7.63 15.13
CA ILE A 348 5.49 6.53 14.92
C ILE A 348 5.85 6.35 13.44
N ALA A 349 5.07 6.95 12.53
CA ALA A 349 5.18 6.70 11.10
C ALA A 349 6.13 7.65 10.37
N GLN A 350 6.61 8.66 11.04
CA GLN A 350 7.49 9.66 10.48
C GLN A 350 8.93 9.15 10.57
N MET A 351 9.40 8.60 9.47
CA MET A 351 10.76 8.09 9.35
C MET A 351 11.56 8.99 8.41
N PHE A 352 12.66 9.57 8.92
CA PHE A 352 13.61 10.33 8.12
C PHE A 352 14.18 9.47 6.98
N PRO A 353 14.45 9.99 5.79
CA PRO A 353 14.21 11.37 5.30
C PRO A 353 12.75 11.62 4.90
N PHE A 354 12.31 12.88 5.01
CA PHE A 354 10.93 13.30 4.73
C PHE A 354 10.79 13.96 3.35
N THR A 355 11.79 14.76 2.95
CA THR A 355 11.85 15.48 1.68
C THR A 355 12.45 14.64 0.57
N ALA A 356 12.19 15.00 -0.69
CA ALA A 356 12.82 14.38 -1.86
C ALA A 356 14.31 14.73 -1.95
N ALA A 357 14.64 16.01 -1.80
CA ALA A 357 16.02 16.50 -1.70
C ALA A 357 16.58 16.28 -0.28
N ALA A 358 17.89 16.28 -0.16
CA ALA A 358 18.54 16.06 1.13
C ALA A 358 18.24 17.18 2.13
N SER A 359 17.99 16.79 3.37
CA SER A 359 17.85 17.66 4.54
C SER A 359 18.49 17.01 5.75
N THR A 360 18.66 17.74 6.85
CA THR A 360 19.24 17.19 8.08
C THR A 360 18.19 17.13 9.17
N ASP A 361 18.04 15.96 9.79
CA ASP A 361 17.17 15.80 10.96
C ASP A 361 17.85 16.46 12.18
N PRO A 362 17.22 17.46 12.82
CA PRO A 362 17.83 18.17 13.95
C PRO A 362 17.92 17.34 15.24
N VAL A 363 17.29 16.17 15.32
CA VAL A 363 17.29 15.28 16.49
C VAL A 363 18.34 14.19 16.36
N THR A 364 18.40 13.53 15.20
CA THR A 364 19.34 12.43 14.95
C THR A 364 20.65 12.87 14.30
N GLU A 365 20.68 14.11 13.76
CA GLU A 365 21.79 14.68 12.98
C GLU A 365 22.04 13.91 11.64
N GLU A 366 21.16 13.00 11.26
CA GLU A 366 21.22 12.31 9.97
C GLU A 366 20.90 13.25 8.82
N THR A 367 21.67 13.15 7.74
CA THR A 367 21.43 13.90 6.49
C THR A 367 21.05 12.93 5.37
N GLY A 368 19.99 13.23 4.62
CA GLY A 368 19.57 12.42 3.49
C GLY A 368 18.31 12.95 2.83
N GLY A 369 18.02 12.45 1.63
CA GLY A 369 16.84 12.72 0.84
C GLY A 369 16.14 11.44 0.40
N GLY A 370 14.83 11.53 0.19
CA GLY A 370 14.01 10.40 -0.21
C GLY A 370 14.34 9.86 -1.61
N LEU A 371 15.06 10.65 -2.44
CA LEU A 371 15.44 10.29 -3.81
C LEU A 371 16.95 10.21 -4.03
N ASP A 372 17.76 10.26 -2.97
CA ASP A 372 19.23 10.29 -3.11
C ASP A 372 19.74 9.09 -3.93
N ARG A 373 19.30 7.87 -3.62
CA ARG A 373 19.74 6.65 -4.32
C ARG A 373 19.37 6.62 -5.79
N LEU A 374 18.14 7.08 -6.13
CA LEU A 374 17.73 7.23 -7.53
C LEU A 374 18.56 8.25 -8.25
N THR A 375 18.88 9.37 -7.58
CA THR A 375 19.72 10.45 -8.13
C THR A 375 21.15 10.00 -8.37
N GLU A 376 21.75 9.32 -7.40
CA GLU A 376 23.10 8.74 -7.49
C GLU A 376 23.23 7.76 -8.67
N ARG A 377 22.17 6.97 -8.90
CA ARG A 377 22.09 6.02 -10.01
C ARG A 377 21.80 6.70 -11.37
N GLY A 378 21.37 7.96 -11.37
CA GLY A 378 20.97 8.68 -12.57
C GLY A 378 19.60 8.27 -13.12
N SER A 379 18.68 7.84 -12.27
CA SER A 379 17.30 7.50 -12.67
C SER A 379 16.57 8.71 -13.27
N ALA A 380 15.84 8.47 -14.36
CA ALA A 380 15.01 9.47 -15.02
C ALA A 380 13.58 9.57 -14.45
N THR A 381 13.25 8.81 -13.42
CA THR A 381 11.92 8.75 -12.80
C THR A 381 11.45 10.14 -12.33
N ARG A 382 10.21 10.51 -12.69
CA ARG A 382 9.55 11.75 -12.28
C ARG A 382 8.49 11.47 -11.22
N THR A 383 8.40 12.34 -10.23
CA THR A 383 7.47 12.11 -9.10
C THR A 383 6.60 13.34 -8.84
N PHE A 384 5.27 13.12 -8.75
CA PHE A 384 4.32 14.10 -8.27
C PHE A 384 3.85 13.74 -6.86
N PHE A 385 4.25 14.48 -5.86
CA PHE A 385 3.69 14.37 -4.51
C PHE A 385 2.46 15.28 -4.41
N SER A 386 1.34 14.75 -3.94
CA SER A 386 0.16 15.57 -3.67
C SER A 386 -0.44 15.26 -2.31
N ASN A 387 -0.82 16.31 -1.58
CA ASN A 387 -1.45 16.23 -0.28
C ASN A 387 -2.65 17.17 -0.20
N THR A 388 -3.55 16.91 0.74
CA THR A 388 -4.73 17.72 1.05
C THR A 388 -4.54 18.52 2.33
N GLY A 389 -5.49 19.36 2.67
CA GLY A 389 -5.48 20.08 3.96
C GLY A 389 -5.44 19.13 5.16
N ALA A 390 -6.01 17.92 5.04
CA ALA A 390 -6.02 16.94 6.14
C ALA A 390 -4.61 16.50 6.57
N GLU A 391 -3.69 16.28 5.64
CA GLU A 391 -2.31 15.85 5.96
C GLU A 391 -1.52 16.99 6.61
N TYR A 392 -1.80 18.24 6.28
CA TYR A 392 -1.20 19.38 6.96
C TYR A 392 -1.71 19.50 8.40
N TRP A 393 -3.02 19.36 8.62
CA TRP A 393 -3.60 19.37 9.96
C TRP A 393 -3.16 18.19 10.82
N ARG A 394 -2.95 17.02 10.21
CA ARG A 394 -2.38 15.85 10.88
C ARG A 394 -0.91 16.04 11.24
N GLY A 395 -0.22 17.01 10.62
CA GLY A 395 1.13 17.42 10.96
C GLY A 395 2.25 16.73 10.20
N ASP A 396 1.97 16.02 9.12
CA ASP A 396 2.96 15.24 8.37
C ASP A 396 3.20 15.71 6.92
N ALA A 397 2.28 16.48 6.31
CA ALA A 397 2.46 16.91 4.93
C ALA A 397 3.50 18.02 4.77
N SER A 398 3.63 18.90 5.73
CA SER A 398 4.62 19.99 5.65
C SER A 398 6.05 19.46 5.56
N LEU A 399 6.36 18.35 6.21
CA LEU A 399 7.67 17.69 6.16
C LEU A 399 8.11 17.28 4.74
N VAL A 400 7.19 17.25 3.75
CA VAL A 400 7.54 16.91 2.37
C VAL A 400 8.31 18.05 1.68
N HIS A 401 8.17 19.29 2.14
CA HIS A 401 8.74 20.48 1.49
C HIS A 401 9.39 21.48 2.45
N ILE A 402 9.35 21.24 3.76
CA ILE A 402 10.05 22.06 4.73
C ILE A 402 11.18 21.29 5.41
N ASP A 403 12.18 22.02 5.84
CA ASP A 403 13.25 21.52 6.69
C ASP A 403 12.66 21.00 8.03
N PRO A 404 13.15 19.88 8.58
CA PRO A 404 12.62 19.30 9.82
C PRO A 404 12.62 20.26 11.02
N SER A 405 13.46 21.31 11.02
CA SER A 405 13.44 22.35 12.04
C SER A 405 12.22 23.31 11.91
N GLY A 406 11.51 23.27 10.78
CA GLY A 406 10.36 24.11 10.47
C GLY A 406 10.70 25.59 10.19
N ARG A 407 11.97 25.92 9.91
CA ARG A 407 12.43 27.30 9.74
C ARG A 407 12.59 27.75 8.30
N ALA A 408 12.68 26.82 7.35
CA ALA A 408 12.89 27.09 5.94
C ALA A 408 12.21 26.06 5.05
N ASP A 409 11.90 26.43 3.82
CA ASP A 409 11.56 25.47 2.78
C ASP A 409 12.83 24.73 2.32
N VAL A 410 12.66 23.46 1.95
CA VAL A 410 13.71 22.67 1.30
C VAL A 410 13.62 22.93 -0.20
N GLU A 411 14.80 23.06 -0.85
CA GLU A 411 14.85 23.22 -2.30
C GLU A 411 14.17 22.06 -3.03
N ASP A 412 13.39 22.39 -4.06
CA ASP A 412 12.69 21.37 -4.85
C ASP A 412 13.69 20.46 -5.58
N HIS A 413 13.47 19.15 -5.46
CA HIS A 413 14.26 18.20 -6.24
C HIS A 413 13.87 18.28 -7.73
N PRO A 414 14.82 18.31 -8.70
CA PRO A 414 14.53 18.52 -10.12
C PRO A 414 13.61 17.46 -10.75
N SER A 415 13.56 16.26 -10.16
CA SER A 415 12.69 15.16 -10.59
C SER A 415 11.31 15.15 -9.90
N THR A 416 10.98 16.18 -9.11
CA THR A 416 9.71 16.21 -8.37
C THR A 416 8.88 17.46 -8.63
N ARG A 417 7.58 17.33 -8.32
CA ARG A 417 6.65 18.45 -8.14
C ARG A 417 5.78 18.15 -6.93
N VAL A 418 5.54 19.15 -6.10
CA VAL A 418 4.70 19.04 -4.90
C VAL A 418 3.42 19.86 -5.10
N TYR A 419 2.27 19.24 -4.87
CA TYR A 419 0.95 19.84 -5.03
C TYR A 419 0.17 19.78 -3.73
N HIS A 420 -0.54 20.84 -3.42
CA HIS A 420 -1.42 20.92 -2.25
C HIS A 420 -2.84 21.30 -2.68
N PHE A 421 -3.80 20.46 -2.29
CA PHE A 421 -5.22 20.75 -2.43
C PHE A 421 -5.72 21.39 -1.13
N SER A 422 -5.68 22.74 -1.07
CA SER A 422 -6.09 23.49 0.11
C SER A 422 -7.54 23.24 0.48
N ALA A 423 -7.82 23.26 1.78
CA ALA A 423 -9.17 23.15 2.36
C ALA A 423 -9.95 21.89 1.91
N THR A 424 -9.24 20.77 1.64
CA THR A 424 -9.86 19.50 1.29
C THR A 424 -9.58 18.43 2.35
N MET A 425 -10.42 17.40 2.36
CA MET A 425 -10.26 16.22 3.20
C MET A 425 -9.26 15.24 2.61
N HIS A 426 -8.86 14.24 3.43
CA HIS A 426 -8.03 13.10 3.02
C HIS A 426 -8.56 12.37 1.78
N GLY A 427 -9.86 12.14 1.71
CA GLY A 427 -10.55 11.64 0.53
C GLY A 427 -11.38 12.72 -0.15
N PRO A 428 -11.83 12.49 -1.40
CA PRO A 428 -12.79 13.39 -2.07
C PRO A 428 -14.04 13.57 -1.22
N GLY A 429 -14.54 14.81 -1.16
CA GLY A 429 -15.75 15.14 -0.44
C GLY A 429 -16.99 14.49 -1.04
N ILE A 430 -18.02 14.33 -0.23
CA ILE A 430 -19.31 13.72 -0.60
C ILE A 430 -20.39 14.77 -0.53
N TRP A 431 -21.31 14.74 -1.49
CA TRP A 431 -22.49 15.61 -1.50
C TRP A 431 -23.78 14.76 -1.48
N PRO A 432 -24.77 15.08 -0.62
CA PRO A 432 -24.75 16.13 0.41
C PRO A 432 -23.76 15.85 1.52
N PRO A 433 -23.20 16.88 2.19
CA PRO A 433 -22.21 16.71 3.25
C PRO A 433 -22.83 16.05 4.49
N THR A 434 -22.06 15.20 5.16
CA THR A 434 -22.43 14.53 6.42
C THR A 434 -21.42 14.89 7.51
N ASP A 435 -21.74 14.63 8.77
CA ASP A 435 -20.81 14.74 9.90
C ASP A 435 -20.08 13.41 10.20
N THR A 436 -20.39 12.36 9.45
CA THR A 436 -19.86 11.02 9.67
C THR A 436 -19.31 10.42 8.39
N GLN A 437 -18.25 9.63 8.53
CA GLN A 437 -17.69 8.76 7.49
C GLN A 437 -17.51 7.37 8.09
N GLU A 438 -18.52 6.53 7.93
CA GLU A 438 -18.62 5.22 8.60
C GLU A 438 -17.43 4.31 8.31
N ILE A 439 -16.90 4.35 7.08
CA ILE A 439 -15.83 3.46 6.63
C ILE A 439 -14.51 3.65 7.40
N ASP A 440 -14.26 4.89 7.84
CA ASP A 440 -13.07 5.26 8.62
C ASP A 440 -13.40 5.48 10.11
N GLY A 441 -14.66 5.28 10.49
CA GLY A 441 -15.15 5.52 11.85
C GLY A 441 -15.07 7.00 12.27
N MET A 442 -14.96 7.91 11.31
CA MET A 442 -14.79 9.33 11.57
C MET A 442 -16.13 10.00 11.89
N ARG A 443 -16.15 10.79 12.94
CA ARG A 443 -17.27 11.65 13.29
C ARG A 443 -16.77 13.07 13.62
N GLY A 444 -17.26 14.04 12.87
CA GLY A 444 -16.95 15.46 13.08
C GLY A 444 -17.94 16.15 14.00
N GLN A 445 -17.51 17.26 14.61
CA GLN A 445 -18.41 18.20 15.30
C GLN A 445 -19.17 19.09 14.30
N ASN A 446 -18.66 19.20 13.08
CA ASN A 446 -19.25 19.91 11.96
C ASN A 446 -19.38 18.97 10.76
N LEU A 447 -20.15 19.39 9.76
CA LEU A 447 -20.24 18.68 8.50
C LEU A 447 -18.86 18.55 7.85
N LEU A 448 -18.55 17.39 7.31
CA LEU A 448 -17.31 17.11 6.61
C LEU A 448 -17.28 17.90 5.30
N ASN A 449 -16.09 18.25 4.86
CA ASN A 449 -15.88 19.00 3.62
C ASN A 449 -16.36 18.19 2.41
N SER A 450 -17.11 18.82 1.51
CA SER A 450 -17.71 18.19 0.33
C SER A 450 -16.97 18.48 -0.99
N VAL A 451 -15.77 19.07 -0.92
CA VAL A 451 -15.00 19.40 -2.14
C VAL A 451 -14.50 18.12 -2.82
N ASP A 452 -14.94 17.91 -4.05
CA ASP A 452 -14.39 16.88 -4.94
C ASP A 452 -13.20 17.45 -5.72
N TYR A 453 -12.00 16.99 -5.40
CA TYR A 453 -10.75 17.38 -6.08
C TYR A 453 -10.32 16.37 -7.17
N THR A 454 -11.10 15.35 -7.45
CA THR A 454 -10.75 14.33 -8.47
C THR A 454 -10.53 14.90 -9.88
N PRO A 455 -11.18 15.99 -10.33
CA PRO A 455 -10.84 16.62 -11.60
C PRO A 455 -9.39 17.11 -11.69
N PHE A 456 -8.84 17.62 -10.58
CA PHE A 456 -7.43 18.03 -10.52
C PHE A 456 -6.49 16.82 -10.53
N MET A 457 -6.88 15.70 -9.91
CA MET A 457 -6.11 14.46 -9.97
C MET A 457 -5.97 13.95 -11.41
N ARG A 458 -7.03 14.04 -12.22
CA ARG A 458 -6.99 13.73 -13.66
C ARG A 458 -6.02 14.63 -14.42
N ALA A 459 -6.08 15.93 -14.15
CA ALA A 459 -5.17 16.90 -14.76
C ALA A 459 -3.70 16.59 -14.39
N LEU A 460 -3.42 16.25 -13.12
CA LEU A 460 -2.09 15.88 -12.68
C LEU A 460 -1.60 14.58 -13.34
N LEU A 461 -2.46 13.57 -13.49
CA LEU A 461 -2.08 12.34 -14.19
C LEU A 461 -1.64 12.64 -15.62
N VAL A 462 -2.42 13.45 -16.36
CA VAL A 462 -2.08 13.86 -17.74
C VAL A 462 -0.77 14.65 -17.76
N ARG A 463 -0.57 15.57 -16.82
CA ARG A 463 0.68 16.36 -16.74
C ARG A 463 1.90 15.53 -16.39
N LEU A 464 1.76 14.52 -15.54
CA LEU A 464 2.87 13.61 -15.25
C LEU A 464 3.21 12.78 -16.49
N ASP A 465 2.20 12.25 -17.19
CA ASP A 465 2.40 11.49 -18.41
C ASP A 465 3.05 12.35 -19.53
N GLU A 466 2.65 13.60 -19.68
CA GLU A 466 3.33 14.56 -20.58
C GLU A 466 4.79 14.84 -20.18
N TRP A 467 5.08 14.86 -18.87
CA TRP A 467 6.44 15.16 -18.39
C TRP A 467 7.41 13.97 -18.56
N ILE A 468 6.90 12.75 -18.62
CA ILE A 468 7.69 11.53 -18.84
C ILE A 468 7.73 11.09 -20.32
N SER A 469 7.05 11.82 -21.22
CA SER A 469 6.88 11.45 -22.64
C SER A 469 8.07 11.90 -23.54
#